data_1d38df2988fd481142ac336aafc7f5e0
#
_entry.id   1d38df2988fd481142ac336aafc7f5e0
#
_cell.length_a   1.000
_cell.length_b   1.000
_cell.length_c   1.000
_cell.angle_alpha   90.00
_cell.angle_beta   90.00
_cell.angle_gamma   90.00
#
_symmetry.space_group_name_H-M   'P 1'
#
loop_
_entity.id
_entity.type
_entity.pdbx_description
1 polymer ?
#
loop_
_entity_poly.entity_id
_entity_poly.type
_entity_poly.pdbx_seq_one_letter_code
_entity_poly.pdbx_strand_id
1 'polypeptide(L)'
;GWEGALCYAANHSSDEQELAFRRKMPNVKVFSGSSHCDLAQKVVDRLGIELGKVVLKKFSNQETCVEIGESVRGEDVYIIQSGCGEVNDNLMELLIMINACKIASASRVTAVIPCFPYARQDKKDKSRAPISAKLVANMLSVAGADHIITMDLHASQIQGFFDIPVDNLYAEPAVLKWIRENIPEWRNGIIVSPDAGCAKRVTAIADRLNVEFALIHKERKKANEVDSMVLVGEVKDRVAILVDDMADTCGTICHAAGKLLEAGASKVYAILTHGIFSGPAISRINNACFEAVVVTNTIPQDQHMKECPKIQCIDVSMILAEAIRRTHNGESVSYLFSHVPM
;
A
#
# COMPACT_ATOMS: atom_id res chain seq x y z
N GLY A 1 -15.25 2.53 47.24
CA GLY A 1 -16.23 2.88 46.40
C GLY A 1 -15.96 3.82 45.22
N TRP A 2 -14.77 4.47 45.07
CA TRP A 2 -14.52 5.42 43.96
C TRP A 2 -13.81 4.79 42.73
N GLU A 3 -13.17 3.66 42.90
CA GLU A 3 -12.49 2.98 41.78
C GLU A 3 -13.44 2.23 40.80
N GLY A 4 -14.62 1.79 41.27
CA GLY A 4 -15.62 1.14 40.44
C GLY A 4 -16.35 2.10 39.47
N ALA A 5 -16.46 3.40 39.84
CA ALA A 5 -17.15 4.39 39.03
C ALA A 5 -16.30 4.89 37.86
N LEU A 6 -14.96 4.91 38.00
CA LEU A 6 -14.03 5.31 36.95
C LEU A 6 -13.89 4.23 35.82
N CYS A 7 -13.93 2.97 36.17
CA CYS A 7 -13.93 1.87 35.17
C CYS A 7 -15.25 1.80 34.37
N TYR A 8 -16.37 2.08 35.00
CA TYR A 8 -17.68 2.08 34.33
C TYR A 8 -17.83 3.30 33.39
N ALA A 9 -17.29 4.45 33.76
CA ALA A 9 -17.31 5.64 32.91
C ALA A 9 -16.37 5.53 31.71
N ALA A 10 -15.22 4.83 31.85
CA ALA A 10 -14.29 4.63 30.75
C ALA A 10 -14.82 3.64 29.69
N ASN A 11 -15.52 2.58 30.09
CA ASN A 11 -16.14 1.64 29.16
C ASN A 11 -17.36 2.25 28.44
N HIS A 12 -18.16 3.08 29.13
CA HIS A 12 -19.28 3.78 28.48
C HIS A 12 -18.81 4.83 27.46
N SER A 13 -17.68 5.50 27.71
CA SER A 13 -17.14 6.48 26.76
C SER A 13 -16.58 5.84 25.49
N SER A 14 -16.02 4.62 25.55
CA SER A 14 -15.56 3.87 24.38
C SER A 14 -16.72 3.37 23.54
N ASP A 15 -17.76 2.84 24.19
CA ASP A 15 -18.97 2.36 23.50
C ASP A 15 -19.79 3.51 22.88
N GLU A 16 -19.87 4.66 23.56
CA GLU A 16 -20.50 5.86 23.01
C GLU A 16 -19.71 6.47 21.84
N GLN A 17 -18.38 6.43 21.91
CA GLN A 17 -17.53 6.85 20.80
C GLN A 17 -17.61 5.90 19.61
N GLU A 18 -17.67 4.60 19.85
CA GLU A 18 -17.87 3.60 18.80
C GLU A 18 -19.29 3.68 18.20
N LEU A 19 -20.32 3.90 19.01
CA LEU A 19 -21.68 4.16 18.52
C LEU A 19 -21.79 5.49 17.77
N ALA A 20 -21.09 6.53 18.23
CA ALA A 20 -21.01 7.82 17.53
C ALA A 20 -20.25 7.72 16.20
N PHE A 21 -19.23 6.86 16.15
CA PHE A 21 -18.51 6.52 14.92
C PHE A 21 -19.46 5.85 13.89
N ARG A 22 -20.24 4.86 14.31
CA ARG A 22 -21.24 4.18 13.46
C ARG A 22 -22.37 5.09 12.96
N ARG A 23 -22.72 6.16 13.71
CA ARG A 23 -23.78 7.11 13.35
C ARG A 23 -23.36 8.23 12.39
N LYS A 24 -22.05 8.39 12.13
CA LYS A 24 -21.50 9.55 11.42
C LYS A 24 -21.20 9.36 9.94
N MET A 25 -21.70 8.30 9.29
CA MET A 25 -21.45 8.08 7.86
C MET A 25 -22.76 7.93 7.04
N PRO A 26 -23.69 8.91 7.10
CA PRO A 26 -24.81 8.91 6.16
C PRO A 26 -24.31 9.22 4.75
N ASN A 27 -24.96 8.65 3.75
CA ASN A 27 -24.70 8.92 2.35
C ASN A 27 -23.30 8.50 1.86
N VAL A 28 -22.71 7.47 2.45
CA VAL A 28 -21.46 6.83 1.97
C VAL A 28 -21.79 5.51 1.31
N LYS A 29 -21.20 5.29 0.15
CA LYS A 29 -21.20 4.00 -0.55
C LYS A 29 -19.77 3.57 -0.84
N VAL A 30 -19.44 2.33 -0.50
CA VAL A 30 -18.15 1.73 -0.81
C VAL A 30 -18.38 0.52 -1.70
N PHE A 31 -17.78 0.54 -2.88
CA PHE A 31 -17.80 -0.57 -3.83
C PHE A 31 -16.41 -1.20 -3.93
N SER A 32 -16.37 -2.51 -4.11
CA SER A 32 -15.15 -3.24 -4.42
C SER A 32 -15.08 -3.61 -5.90
N GLY A 33 -13.95 -3.36 -6.54
CA GLY A 33 -13.59 -4.03 -7.77
C GLY A 33 -13.16 -5.48 -7.53
N SER A 34 -12.80 -6.19 -8.60
CA SER A 34 -12.46 -7.62 -8.54
C SER A 34 -11.09 -7.93 -7.95
N SER A 35 -10.19 -6.94 -7.86
CA SER A 35 -8.77 -7.16 -7.53
C SER A 35 -8.52 -7.60 -6.09
N HIS A 36 -9.29 -7.09 -5.13
CA HIS A 36 -9.03 -7.32 -3.70
C HIS A 36 -10.30 -7.19 -2.84
N CYS A 37 -11.23 -8.10 -3.01
CA CYS A 37 -12.51 -8.09 -2.26
C CYS A 37 -12.29 -8.24 -0.75
N ASP A 38 -11.30 -9.01 -0.31
CA ASP A 38 -10.97 -9.19 1.11
C ASP A 38 -10.59 -7.86 1.78
N LEU A 39 -9.73 -7.07 1.16
CA LEU A 39 -9.35 -5.75 1.67
C LEU A 39 -10.55 -4.81 1.76
N ALA A 40 -11.38 -4.78 0.72
CA ALA A 40 -12.59 -3.96 0.69
C ALA A 40 -13.57 -4.36 1.81
N GLN A 41 -13.73 -5.67 2.06
CA GLN A 41 -14.56 -6.17 3.15
C GLN A 41 -14.01 -5.74 4.52
N LYS A 42 -12.71 -5.85 4.75
CA LYS A 42 -12.06 -5.37 5.99
C LYS A 42 -12.24 -3.87 6.20
N VAL A 43 -12.18 -3.08 5.13
CA VAL A 43 -12.39 -1.63 5.19
C VAL A 43 -13.83 -1.31 5.61
N VAL A 44 -14.84 -1.91 4.99
CA VAL A 44 -16.24 -1.64 5.34
C VAL A 44 -16.63 -2.19 6.70
N ASP A 45 -16.07 -3.33 7.11
CA ASP A 45 -16.27 -3.86 8.46
C ASP A 45 -15.78 -2.83 9.50
N ARG A 46 -14.62 -2.22 9.27
CA ARG A 46 -14.08 -1.16 10.12
C ARG A 46 -14.96 0.09 10.12
N LEU A 47 -15.54 0.45 8.98
CA LEU A 47 -16.44 1.59 8.87
C LEU A 47 -17.84 1.31 9.43
N GLY A 48 -18.17 0.05 9.72
CA GLY A 48 -19.49 -0.36 10.20
C GLY A 48 -20.58 -0.22 9.15
N ILE A 49 -20.24 -0.37 7.87
CA ILE A 49 -21.16 -0.34 6.72
C ILE A 49 -21.01 -1.62 5.90
N GLU A 50 -21.89 -1.80 4.93
CA GLU A 50 -21.82 -2.92 4.00
C GLU A 50 -21.22 -2.48 2.65
N LEU A 51 -20.62 -3.43 1.94
CA LEU A 51 -20.22 -3.21 0.55
C LEU A 51 -21.44 -2.95 -0.33
N GLY A 52 -21.30 -1.97 -1.20
CA GLY A 52 -22.29 -1.69 -2.22
C GLY A 52 -22.44 -2.85 -3.21
N LYS A 53 -23.66 -3.02 -3.72
CA LYS A 53 -24.00 -4.09 -4.67
C LYS A 53 -23.52 -3.71 -6.06
N VAL A 54 -22.65 -4.52 -6.62
CA VAL A 54 -22.12 -4.38 -7.99
C VAL A 54 -21.93 -5.75 -8.62
N VAL A 55 -22.26 -5.86 -9.89
CA VAL A 55 -21.99 -7.05 -10.70
C VAL A 55 -20.86 -6.72 -11.65
N LEU A 56 -19.78 -7.50 -11.57
CA LEU A 56 -18.58 -7.38 -12.38
C LEU A 56 -18.42 -8.66 -13.19
N LYS A 57 -18.47 -8.56 -14.49
CA LYS A 57 -18.35 -9.72 -15.38
C LYS A 57 -17.64 -9.35 -16.69
N LYS A 58 -17.29 -10.35 -17.46
CA LYS A 58 -16.81 -10.19 -18.83
C LYS A 58 -17.89 -10.64 -19.81
N PHE A 59 -18.00 -9.91 -20.92
CA PHE A 59 -18.71 -10.42 -22.09
C PHE A 59 -17.90 -11.52 -22.78
N SER A 60 -18.50 -12.23 -23.70
CA SER A 60 -17.82 -13.31 -24.43
C SER A 60 -16.57 -12.83 -25.21
N ASN A 61 -16.57 -11.57 -25.65
CA ASN A 61 -15.43 -10.92 -26.30
C ASN A 61 -14.40 -10.34 -25.35
N GLN A 62 -14.51 -10.62 -24.04
CA GLN A 62 -13.65 -10.16 -22.95
C GLN A 62 -13.77 -8.68 -22.59
N GLU A 63 -14.74 -7.95 -23.11
CA GLU A 63 -15.07 -6.62 -22.62
C GLU A 63 -15.58 -6.67 -21.18
N THR A 64 -15.18 -5.70 -20.36
CA THR A 64 -15.63 -5.59 -18.98
C THR A 64 -17.03 -5.01 -18.91
N CYS A 65 -17.92 -5.68 -18.19
CA CYS A 65 -19.27 -5.22 -17.89
C CYS A 65 -19.40 -4.92 -16.39
N VAL A 66 -19.89 -3.73 -16.08
CA VAL A 66 -20.14 -3.27 -14.71
C VAL A 66 -21.61 -2.87 -14.58
N GLU A 67 -22.30 -3.44 -13.61
CA GLU A 67 -23.67 -3.09 -13.26
C GLU A 67 -23.73 -2.70 -11.77
N ILE A 68 -23.98 -1.41 -11.51
CA ILE A 68 -24.17 -0.92 -10.14
C ILE A 68 -25.58 -1.32 -9.69
N GLY A 69 -25.68 -2.11 -8.62
CA GLY A 69 -26.91 -2.74 -8.15
C GLY A 69 -27.74 -1.91 -7.16
N GLU A 70 -27.39 -0.65 -6.94
CA GLU A 70 -28.11 0.24 -6.05
C GLU A 70 -27.94 1.72 -6.44
N SER A 71 -28.82 2.58 -5.92
CA SER A 71 -28.74 4.01 -6.21
C SER A 71 -27.51 4.64 -5.56
N VAL A 72 -26.77 5.42 -6.35
CA VAL A 72 -25.65 6.24 -5.90
C VAL A 72 -25.93 7.75 -6.00
N ARG A 73 -27.16 8.12 -6.37
CA ARG A 73 -27.55 9.52 -6.55
C ARG A 73 -27.35 10.31 -5.26
N GLY A 74 -26.54 11.35 -5.35
CA GLY A 74 -26.21 12.21 -4.21
C GLY A 74 -25.29 11.59 -3.17
N GLU A 75 -24.82 10.34 -3.38
CA GLU A 75 -23.95 9.64 -2.45
C GLU A 75 -22.48 10.06 -2.61
N ASP A 76 -21.72 9.97 -1.51
CA ASP A 76 -20.27 10.04 -1.49
C ASP A 76 -19.73 8.62 -1.73
N VAL A 77 -19.19 8.38 -2.92
CA VAL A 77 -18.84 7.03 -3.41
C VAL A 77 -17.34 6.81 -3.35
N TYR A 78 -16.96 5.68 -2.77
CA TYR A 78 -15.57 5.19 -2.74
C TYR A 78 -15.49 3.86 -3.47
N ILE A 79 -14.55 3.73 -4.40
CA ILE A 79 -14.33 2.51 -5.18
C ILE A 79 -12.93 2.00 -4.86
N ILE A 80 -12.86 0.81 -4.26
CA ILE A 80 -11.59 0.17 -3.87
C ILE A 80 -11.17 -0.79 -4.98
N GLN A 81 -10.08 -0.48 -5.65
CA GLN A 81 -9.48 -1.33 -6.68
C GLN A 81 -7.97 -1.19 -6.68
N SER A 82 -7.25 -2.28 -6.49
CA SER A 82 -5.79 -2.29 -6.52
C SER A 82 -5.25 -2.57 -7.92
N GLY A 83 -4.13 -1.97 -8.26
CA GLY A 83 -3.45 -2.17 -9.55
C GLY A 83 -2.56 -3.40 -9.58
N CYS A 84 -3.11 -4.57 -9.26
CA CYS A 84 -2.39 -5.84 -9.16
C CYS A 84 -3.00 -6.92 -10.06
N GLY A 85 -2.34 -8.06 -10.17
CA GLY A 85 -2.80 -9.23 -10.94
C GLY A 85 -3.03 -8.88 -12.40
N GLU A 86 -4.26 -9.02 -12.87
CA GLU A 86 -4.69 -8.61 -14.21
C GLU A 86 -4.81 -7.07 -14.28
N VAL A 87 -3.66 -6.40 -14.28
CA VAL A 87 -3.53 -4.94 -14.09
C VAL A 87 -4.41 -4.14 -15.04
N ASN A 88 -4.39 -4.48 -16.33
CA ASN A 88 -5.14 -3.73 -17.35
C ASN A 88 -6.65 -3.95 -17.22
N ASP A 89 -7.08 -5.16 -16.91
CA ASP A 89 -8.49 -5.47 -16.66
C ASP A 89 -8.99 -4.76 -15.41
N ASN A 90 -8.22 -4.77 -14.35
CA ASN A 90 -8.55 -4.09 -13.10
C ASN A 90 -8.60 -2.57 -13.29
N LEU A 91 -7.69 -2.00 -14.06
CA LEU A 91 -7.71 -0.57 -14.38
C LEU A 91 -8.96 -0.20 -15.19
N MET A 92 -9.26 -0.94 -16.25
CA MET A 92 -10.45 -0.69 -17.08
C MET A 92 -11.75 -0.84 -16.27
N GLU A 93 -11.82 -1.86 -15.42
CA GLU A 93 -12.95 -2.07 -14.51
C GLU A 93 -13.16 -0.87 -13.57
N LEU A 94 -12.07 -0.35 -12.98
CA LEU A 94 -12.11 0.84 -12.14
C LEU A 94 -12.64 2.07 -12.90
N LEU A 95 -12.14 2.30 -14.11
CA LEU A 95 -12.56 3.42 -14.95
C LEU A 95 -14.07 3.36 -15.27
N ILE A 96 -14.56 2.17 -15.60
CA ILE A 96 -15.99 1.95 -15.90
C ILE A 96 -16.85 2.14 -14.64
N MET A 97 -16.40 1.64 -13.48
CA MET A 97 -17.09 1.83 -12.21
C MET A 97 -17.19 3.32 -11.83
N ILE A 98 -16.10 4.07 -11.99
CA ILE A 98 -16.08 5.53 -11.76
C ILE A 98 -17.09 6.23 -12.66
N ASN A 99 -17.03 5.93 -13.96
CA ASN A 99 -17.93 6.52 -14.95
C ASN A 99 -19.39 6.19 -14.65
N ALA A 100 -19.71 4.94 -14.32
CA ALA A 100 -21.05 4.52 -13.97
C ALA A 100 -21.62 5.30 -12.78
N CYS A 101 -20.83 5.52 -11.73
CA CYS A 101 -21.25 6.30 -10.57
C CYS A 101 -21.42 7.79 -10.90
N LYS A 102 -20.55 8.37 -11.74
CA LYS A 102 -20.67 9.78 -12.15
C LYS A 102 -21.91 10.05 -12.99
N ILE A 103 -22.18 9.23 -14.00
CA ILE A 103 -23.38 9.39 -14.85
C ILE A 103 -24.67 9.09 -14.09
N ALA A 104 -24.60 8.32 -12.98
CA ALA A 104 -25.73 8.08 -12.07
C ALA A 104 -25.88 9.18 -11.00
N SER A 105 -25.20 10.28 -11.14
CA SER A 105 -25.30 11.48 -10.27
C SER A 105 -24.81 11.28 -8.84
N ALA A 106 -23.75 10.49 -8.62
CA ALA A 106 -23.03 10.51 -7.35
C ALA A 106 -22.51 11.94 -7.06
N SER A 107 -22.53 12.35 -5.81
CA SER A 107 -22.05 13.69 -5.42
C SER A 107 -20.53 13.81 -5.52
N ARG A 108 -19.82 12.77 -5.17
CA ARG A 108 -18.36 12.64 -5.29
C ARG A 108 -18.01 11.19 -5.56
N VAL A 109 -17.01 10.95 -6.40
CA VAL A 109 -16.43 9.62 -6.64
C VAL A 109 -14.95 9.65 -6.32
N THR A 110 -14.55 8.90 -5.30
CA THR A 110 -13.16 8.72 -4.89
C THR A 110 -12.67 7.34 -5.30
N ALA A 111 -11.59 7.29 -6.06
CA ALA A 111 -10.90 6.05 -6.35
C ALA A 111 -9.88 5.75 -5.24
N VAL A 112 -10.06 4.64 -4.54
CA VAL A 112 -9.15 4.13 -3.52
C VAL A 112 -8.30 3.04 -4.17
N ILE A 113 -7.05 3.36 -4.47
CA ILE A 113 -6.12 2.52 -5.22
C ILE A 113 -4.94 2.15 -4.32
N PRO A 114 -5.02 1.07 -3.55
CA PRO A 114 -3.98 0.71 -2.58
C PRO A 114 -2.60 0.56 -3.22
N CYS A 115 -2.51 -0.13 -4.36
CA CYS A 115 -1.32 -0.18 -5.20
C CYS A 115 -1.61 0.48 -6.54
N PHE A 116 -0.93 1.58 -6.84
CA PHE A 116 -1.16 2.36 -8.05
C PHE A 116 -0.54 1.67 -9.27
N PRO A 117 -1.31 1.42 -10.35
CA PRO A 117 -0.79 0.76 -11.54
C PRO A 117 0.10 1.69 -12.35
N TYR A 118 1.07 1.13 -13.08
CA TYR A 118 2.02 1.86 -13.91
C TYR A 118 2.89 2.88 -13.18
N ALA A 119 2.96 2.85 -11.85
CA ALA A 119 3.65 3.83 -11.03
C ALA A 119 5.18 3.89 -11.28
N ARG A 120 5.78 2.81 -11.74
CA ARG A 120 7.22 2.78 -12.11
C ARG A 120 7.55 3.47 -13.43
N GLN A 121 6.52 3.83 -14.22
CA GLN A 121 6.65 4.55 -15.49
C GLN A 121 6.32 6.04 -15.28
N ASP A 122 7.02 6.66 -14.34
CA ASP A 122 6.80 8.02 -13.86
C ASP A 122 7.67 9.09 -14.54
N LYS A 123 8.65 8.64 -15.32
CA LYS A 123 9.61 9.50 -16.02
C LYS A 123 10.06 8.88 -17.34
N LYS A 124 10.70 9.69 -18.18
CA LYS A 124 11.32 9.22 -19.42
C LYS A 124 12.69 8.62 -19.13
N ASP A 125 12.80 7.31 -19.13
CA ASP A 125 14.09 6.61 -18.97
C ASP A 125 14.90 6.55 -20.27
N LYS A 126 14.22 6.64 -21.42
CA LYS A 126 14.84 6.58 -22.76
C LYS A 126 14.17 7.58 -23.69
N SER A 127 14.87 7.93 -24.78
CA SER A 127 14.28 8.69 -25.87
C SER A 127 13.01 7.98 -26.40
N ARG A 128 11.93 8.75 -26.62
CA ARG A 128 10.62 8.27 -27.10
C ARG A 128 9.87 7.33 -26.12
N ALA A 129 10.33 7.18 -24.87
CA ALA A 129 9.58 6.43 -23.86
C ALA A 129 8.36 7.26 -23.38
N PRO A 130 7.21 6.62 -23.14
CA PRO A 130 6.05 7.28 -22.56
C PRO A 130 6.23 7.47 -21.05
N ILE A 131 5.36 8.32 -20.48
CA ILE A 131 5.15 8.40 -19.02
C ILE A 131 3.77 7.82 -18.73
N SER A 132 3.68 6.50 -18.60
CA SER A 132 2.40 5.80 -18.49
C SER A 132 1.65 6.10 -17.20
N ALA A 133 2.34 6.46 -16.13
CA ALA A 133 1.69 6.93 -14.89
C ALA A 133 0.86 8.19 -15.12
N LYS A 134 1.32 9.12 -15.97
CA LYS A 134 0.55 10.30 -16.39
C LYS A 134 -0.67 9.94 -17.22
N LEU A 135 -0.54 8.97 -18.12
CA LEU A 135 -1.68 8.45 -18.90
C LEU A 135 -2.77 7.89 -17.96
N VAL A 136 -2.39 7.08 -16.99
CA VAL A 136 -3.34 6.53 -15.99
C VAL A 136 -4.02 7.65 -15.20
N ALA A 137 -3.27 8.65 -14.75
CA ALA A 137 -3.82 9.81 -14.06
C ALA A 137 -4.87 10.54 -14.92
N ASN A 138 -4.59 10.76 -16.19
CA ASN A 138 -5.52 11.38 -17.12
C ASN A 138 -6.79 10.52 -17.34
N MET A 139 -6.62 9.20 -17.48
CA MET A 139 -7.75 8.27 -17.65
C MET A 139 -8.69 8.30 -16.44
N LEU A 140 -8.15 8.30 -15.23
CA LEU A 140 -8.95 8.38 -13.99
C LEU A 140 -9.72 9.71 -13.91
N SER A 141 -9.09 10.81 -14.25
CA SER A 141 -9.73 12.14 -14.27
C SER A 141 -10.83 12.22 -15.32
N VAL A 142 -10.59 11.73 -16.53
CA VAL A 142 -11.59 11.71 -17.63
C VAL A 142 -12.76 10.77 -17.32
N ALA A 143 -12.51 9.66 -16.64
CA ALA A 143 -13.59 8.75 -16.20
C ALA A 143 -14.52 9.42 -15.20
N GLY A 144 -14.06 10.44 -14.48
CA GLY A 144 -14.86 11.26 -13.57
C GLY A 144 -14.48 11.14 -12.10
N ALA A 145 -13.29 10.62 -11.77
CA ALA A 145 -12.80 10.65 -10.40
C ALA A 145 -12.66 12.10 -9.90
N ASP A 146 -13.16 12.36 -8.71
CA ASP A 146 -13.07 13.66 -8.04
C ASP A 146 -11.91 13.70 -7.04
N HIS A 147 -11.46 12.55 -6.58
CA HIS A 147 -10.44 12.41 -5.56
C HIS A 147 -9.75 11.03 -5.68
N ILE A 148 -8.47 10.97 -5.35
CA ILE A 148 -7.69 9.74 -5.34
C ILE A 148 -7.14 9.51 -3.93
N ILE A 149 -7.29 8.29 -3.42
CA ILE A 149 -6.59 7.80 -2.23
C ILE A 149 -5.71 6.64 -2.67
N THR A 150 -4.43 6.71 -2.36
CA THR A 150 -3.46 5.66 -2.69
C THR A 150 -2.46 5.50 -1.56
N MET A 151 -1.61 4.47 -1.61
CA MET A 151 -0.63 4.21 -0.57
C MET A 151 0.76 4.04 -1.17
N ASP A 152 1.75 4.70 -0.58
CA ASP A 152 3.17 4.58 -0.94
C ASP A 152 3.41 4.56 -2.44
N LEU A 153 3.08 5.65 -3.12
CA LEU A 153 3.42 5.84 -4.52
C LEU A 153 4.92 5.63 -4.74
N HIS A 154 5.27 4.92 -5.80
CA HIS A 154 6.67 4.72 -6.19
C HIS A 154 7.46 6.03 -6.28
N ALA A 155 6.82 7.04 -6.84
CA ALA A 155 7.33 8.41 -6.85
C ALA A 155 6.22 9.35 -6.37
N SER A 156 6.47 10.13 -5.33
CA SER A 156 5.49 11.08 -4.78
C SER A 156 5.06 12.15 -5.80
N GLN A 157 5.91 12.42 -6.79
CA GLN A 157 5.65 13.34 -7.90
C GLN A 157 4.45 12.92 -8.76
N ILE A 158 4.04 11.65 -8.75
CA ILE A 158 2.84 11.18 -9.45
C ILE A 158 1.59 11.94 -9.00
N GLN A 159 1.53 12.41 -7.75
CA GLN A 159 0.47 13.29 -7.26
C GLN A 159 0.30 14.54 -8.13
N GLY A 160 1.41 15.09 -8.64
CA GLY A 160 1.42 16.26 -9.53
C GLY A 160 0.91 15.98 -10.95
N PHE A 161 0.66 14.71 -11.30
CA PHE A 161 0.06 14.35 -12.60
C PHE A 161 -1.45 14.55 -12.61
N PHE A 162 -2.07 14.72 -11.46
CA PHE A 162 -3.49 14.93 -11.30
C PHE A 162 -3.82 16.41 -11.12
N ASP A 163 -4.94 16.83 -11.70
CA ASP A 163 -5.56 18.12 -11.43
C ASP A 163 -6.60 18.03 -10.29
N ILE A 164 -6.93 16.82 -9.86
CA ILE A 164 -7.80 16.53 -8.73
C ILE A 164 -6.98 16.23 -7.47
N PRO A 165 -7.57 16.36 -6.26
CA PRO A 165 -6.88 16.03 -5.02
C PRO A 165 -6.41 14.58 -4.96
N VAL A 166 -5.22 14.37 -4.42
CA VAL A 166 -4.63 13.05 -4.19
C VAL A 166 -4.11 12.97 -2.77
N ASP A 167 -4.57 11.96 -2.02
CA ASP A 167 -3.99 11.59 -0.74
C ASP A 167 -3.11 10.36 -0.91
N ASN A 168 -1.81 10.55 -0.80
CA ASN A 168 -0.83 9.48 -0.77
C ASN A 168 -0.56 9.08 0.68
N LEU A 169 -1.16 7.99 1.13
CA LEU A 169 -0.99 7.45 2.47
C LEU A 169 0.34 6.69 2.58
N TYR A 170 0.80 6.49 3.79
CA TYR A 170 2.05 5.78 4.07
C TYR A 170 1.81 4.57 4.97
N ALA A 171 2.41 3.44 4.61
CA ALA A 171 2.44 2.25 5.46
C ALA A 171 3.45 2.39 6.61
N GLU A 172 4.32 3.39 6.58
CA GLU A 172 5.41 3.59 7.53
C GLU A 172 4.99 3.46 9.00
N PRO A 173 3.90 4.09 9.51
CA PRO A 173 3.50 3.90 10.90
C PRO A 173 3.20 2.44 11.26
N ALA A 174 2.55 1.70 10.35
CA ALA A 174 2.28 0.27 10.54
C ALA A 174 3.55 -0.58 10.47
N VAL A 175 4.49 -0.22 9.60
CA VAL A 175 5.81 -0.85 9.50
C VAL A 175 6.61 -0.67 10.79
N LEU A 176 6.65 0.54 11.34
CA LEU A 176 7.32 0.84 12.60
C LEU A 176 6.75 0.03 13.76
N LYS A 177 5.43 -0.07 13.83
CA LYS A 177 4.73 -0.89 14.83
C LYS A 177 5.13 -2.36 14.68
N TRP A 178 5.09 -2.89 13.46
CA TRP A 178 5.45 -4.28 13.19
C TRP A 178 6.89 -4.59 13.60
N ILE A 179 7.86 -3.71 13.27
CA ILE A 179 9.28 -3.87 13.64
C ILE A 179 9.41 -3.98 15.16
N ARG A 180 8.78 -3.07 15.91
CA ARG A 180 8.86 -3.05 17.39
C ARG A 180 8.24 -4.28 18.04
N GLU A 181 7.19 -4.83 17.45
CA GLU A 181 6.44 -5.97 17.99
C GLU A 181 7.01 -7.33 17.60
N ASN A 182 7.66 -7.43 16.43
CA ASN A 182 8.03 -8.71 15.83
C ASN A 182 9.53 -8.96 15.69
N ILE A 183 10.37 -7.96 15.82
CA ILE A 183 11.84 -8.10 15.77
C ILE A 183 12.39 -7.82 17.18
N PRO A 184 12.70 -8.87 17.98
CA PRO A 184 13.14 -8.66 19.37
C PRO A 184 14.37 -7.76 19.49
N GLU A 185 15.32 -7.89 18.55
CA GLU A 185 16.60 -7.17 18.54
C GLU A 185 16.55 -5.87 17.72
N TRP A 186 15.39 -5.30 17.47
CA TRP A 186 15.26 -4.15 16.59
C TRP A 186 16.13 -2.93 17.01
N ARG A 187 16.42 -2.81 18.31
CA ARG A 187 17.32 -1.74 18.82
C ARG A 187 18.78 -1.90 18.39
N ASN A 188 19.19 -3.13 18.07
CA ASN A 188 20.47 -3.44 17.42
C ASN A 188 20.31 -3.57 15.90
N GLY A 189 19.26 -3.00 15.35
CA GLY A 189 18.96 -3.04 13.94
C GLY A 189 19.67 -1.92 13.18
N ILE A 190 19.75 -2.12 11.87
CA ILE A 190 20.12 -1.12 10.90
C ILE A 190 19.14 -1.16 9.74
N ILE A 191 18.62 0.00 9.36
CA ILE A 191 17.69 0.10 8.23
C ILE A 191 18.51 0.27 6.96
N VAL A 192 18.22 -0.57 5.96
CA VAL A 192 19.03 -0.63 4.74
C VAL A 192 18.19 -0.23 3.53
N SER A 193 18.70 0.71 2.75
CA SER A 193 18.14 1.05 1.44
C SER A 193 18.74 0.15 0.36
N PRO A 194 17.90 -0.55 -0.44
CA PRO A 194 18.41 -1.40 -1.52
C PRO A 194 18.93 -0.61 -2.72
N ASP A 195 18.63 0.69 -2.78
CA ASP A 195 19.14 1.61 -3.79
C ASP A 195 19.08 3.08 -3.32
N ALA A 196 19.64 3.99 -4.11
CA ALA A 196 19.64 5.42 -3.79
C ALA A 196 18.25 6.08 -3.81
N GLY A 197 17.30 5.50 -4.55
CA GLY A 197 15.92 6.04 -4.67
C GLY A 197 15.13 5.95 -3.38
N CYS A 198 15.42 4.93 -2.57
CA CYS A 198 14.71 4.66 -1.31
C CYS A 198 15.36 5.31 -0.08
N ALA A 199 16.49 6.01 -0.23
CA ALA A 199 17.26 6.57 0.87
C ALA A 199 16.44 7.46 1.81
N LYS A 200 15.56 8.30 1.28
CA LYS A 200 14.69 9.19 2.08
C LYS A 200 13.73 8.41 2.98
N ARG A 201 13.12 7.35 2.47
CA ARG A 201 12.21 6.47 3.22
C ARG A 201 12.96 5.75 4.34
N VAL A 202 14.11 5.19 4.02
CA VAL A 202 14.98 4.48 4.95
C VAL A 202 15.45 5.40 6.08
N THR A 203 15.88 6.61 5.75
CA THR A 203 16.31 7.60 6.74
C THR A 203 15.17 7.96 7.70
N ALA A 204 13.96 8.18 7.19
CA ALA A 204 12.80 8.51 8.01
C ALA A 204 12.46 7.38 9.01
N ILE A 205 12.49 6.13 8.57
CA ILE A 205 12.25 4.97 9.45
C ILE A 205 13.37 4.84 10.50
N ALA A 206 14.63 4.97 10.08
CA ALA A 206 15.78 4.89 10.98
C ALA A 206 15.72 5.97 12.08
N ASP A 207 15.40 7.20 11.72
CA ASP A 207 15.25 8.32 12.65
C ASP A 207 14.14 8.05 13.68
N ARG A 208 12.98 7.54 13.24
CA ARG A 208 11.86 7.22 14.14
C ARG A 208 12.12 6.04 15.05
N LEU A 209 12.99 5.11 14.67
CA LEU A 209 13.44 4.00 15.51
C LEU A 209 14.67 4.35 16.33
N ASN A 210 15.30 5.49 16.06
CA ASN A 210 16.59 5.87 16.63
C ASN A 210 17.67 4.80 16.42
N VAL A 211 17.79 4.32 15.19
CA VAL A 211 18.80 3.37 14.73
C VAL A 211 19.54 3.94 13.52
N GLU A 212 20.68 3.36 13.21
CA GLU A 212 21.47 3.75 12.05
C GLU A 212 20.84 3.23 10.74
N PHE A 213 21.31 3.77 9.63
CA PHE A 213 20.92 3.30 8.30
C PHE A 213 22.16 3.00 7.45
N ALA A 214 21.98 2.16 6.44
CA ALA A 214 22.97 1.84 5.43
C ALA A 214 22.35 1.93 4.03
N LEU A 215 23.19 2.03 3.03
CA LEU A 215 22.78 2.14 1.64
C LEU A 215 23.52 1.09 0.81
N ILE A 216 22.80 0.39 -0.06
CA ILE A 216 23.38 -0.43 -1.10
C ILE A 216 23.36 0.37 -2.41
N HIS A 217 24.53 0.64 -2.95
CA HIS A 217 24.69 1.33 -4.23
C HIS A 217 24.94 0.33 -5.34
N LYS A 218 24.18 0.42 -6.44
CA LYS A 218 24.41 -0.35 -7.65
C LYS A 218 25.37 0.40 -8.55
N GLU A 219 26.56 -0.15 -8.76
CA GLU A 219 27.47 0.33 -9.80
C GLU A 219 27.10 -0.33 -11.13
N ARG A 220 26.58 0.45 -12.07
CA ARG A 220 26.44 0.00 -13.45
C ARG A 220 27.81 0.03 -14.13
N LYS A 221 28.47 -1.11 -14.17
CA LYS A 221 29.62 -1.31 -15.04
C LYS A 221 29.15 -1.52 -16.48
N LYS A 222 30.05 -1.27 -17.45
CA LYS A 222 29.78 -1.34 -18.92
C LYS A 222 29.04 -2.61 -19.31
N ALA A 223 28.29 -2.53 -20.41
CA ALA A 223 27.61 -3.67 -21.02
C ALA A 223 28.50 -4.93 -21.06
N ASN A 224 28.09 -6.01 -20.38
CA ASN A 224 28.73 -7.32 -20.18
C ASN A 224 29.49 -7.55 -18.85
N GLU A 225 29.48 -6.65 -17.88
CA GLU A 225 29.97 -6.93 -16.53
C GLU A 225 28.81 -7.07 -15.55
N VAL A 226 28.89 -8.04 -14.62
CA VAL A 226 27.92 -8.27 -13.56
C VAL A 226 27.78 -6.99 -12.74
N ASP A 227 26.56 -6.50 -12.56
CA ASP A 227 26.26 -5.35 -11.71
C ASP A 227 26.85 -5.59 -10.32
N SER A 228 27.81 -4.75 -9.90
CA SER A 228 28.36 -4.82 -8.55
C SER A 228 27.49 -4.00 -7.61
N MET A 229 27.22 -4.56 -6.43
CA MET A 229 26.56 -3.85 -5.32
C MET A 229 27.61 -3.49 -4.28
N VAL A 230 27.66 -2.22 -3.89
CA VAL A 230 28.54 -1.69 -2.85
C VAL A 230 27.72 -1.29 -1.66
N LEU A 231 28.02 -1.86 -0.50
CA LEU A 231 27.42 -1.49 0.77
C LEU A 231 28.15 -0.29 1.39
N VAL A 232 27.39 0.73 1.75
CA VAL A 232 27.87 1.88 2.50
C VAL A 232 27.21 1.87 3.88
N GLY A 233 27.98 1.69 4.93
CA GLY A 233 27.54 1.53 6.31
C GLY A 233 28.04 0.24 6.94
N GLU A 234 27.99 0.16 8.26
CA GLU A 234 28.48 -0.98 9.04
C GLU A 234 27.31 -1.84 9.52
N VAL A 235 27.23 -3.07 9.04
CA VAL A 235 26.12 -4.01 9.34
C VAL A 235 26.57 -5.21 10.17
N LYS A 236 27.86 -5.31 10.51
CA LYS A 236 28.41 -6.46 11.24
C LYS A 236 27.72 -6.65 12.58
N ASP A 237 27.31 -7.89 12.85
CA ASP A 237 26.63 -8.32 14.09
C ASP A 237 25.31 -7.58 14.35
N ARG A 238 24.69 -6.99 13.32
CA ARG A 238 23.44 -6.26 13.41
C ARG A 238 22.31 -6.96 12.65
N VAL A 239 21.09 -6.69 13.06
CA VAL A 239 19.89 -7.09 12.31
C VAL A 239 19.67 -6.10 11.19
N ALA A 240 19.82 -6.52 9.94
CA ALA A 240 19.61 -5.67 8.77
C ALA A 240 18.13 -5.77 8.32
N ILE A 241 17.51 -4.61 8.16
CA ILE A 241 16.11 -4.49 7.71
C ILE A 241 16.10 -3.70 6.40
N LEU A 242 15.95 -4.42 5.28
CA LEU A 242 15.78 -3.83 3.96
C LEU A 242 14.38 -3.22 3.85
N VAL A 243 14.29 -1.97 3.41
CA VAL A 243 13.01 -1.28 3.22
C VAL A 243 12.92 -0.69 1.83
N ASP A 244 11.80 -0.99 1.15
CA ASP A 244 11.50 -0.46 -0.18
C ASP A 244 9.98 -0.25 -0.34
N ASP A 245 9.54 0.31 -1.45
CA ASP A 245 8.12 0.50 -1.75
C ASP A 245 7.47 -0.78 -2.30
N MET A 246 8.16 -1.52 -3.14
CA MET A 246 7.61 -2.73 -3.76
C MET A 246 8.62 -3.85 -3.95
N ALA A 247 8.10 -5.08 -3.97
CA ALA A 247 8.82 -6.28 -4.36
C ALA A 247 8.12 -6.91 -5.56
N ASP A 248 8.78 -6.90 -6.71
CA ASP A 248 8.26 -7.50 -7.94
C ASP A 248 8.92 -8.85 -8.20
N THR A 249 9.97 -8.92 -8.96
CA THR A 249 10.69 -10.18 -9.25
C THR A 249 11.69 -10.60 -8.16
N CYS A 250 11.93 -9.73 -7.20
CA CYS A 250 12.78 -9.94 -6.01
C CYS A 250 14.26 -10.22 -6.28
N GLY A 251 14.74 -10.02 -7.49
CA GLY A 251 16.17 -10.21 -7.79
C GLY A 251 17.06 -9.26 -6.99
N THR A 252 16.69 -7.99 -6.94
CA THR A 252 17.47 -6.96 -6.24
C THR A 252 17.52 -7.19 -4.73
N ILE A 253 16.38 -7.45 -4.09
CA ILE A 253 16.32 -7.62 -2.63
C ILE A 253 17.03 -8.92 -2.19
N CYS A 254 16.92 -9.99 -2.97
CA CYS A 254 17.60 -11.25 -2.67
C CYS A 254 19.14 -11.10 -2.81
N HIS A 255 19.61 -10.39 -3.83
CA HIS A 255 21.03 -10.08 -4.00
C HIS A 255 21.55 -9.18 -2.88
N ALA A 256 20.77 -8.16 -2.51
CA ALA A 256 21.07 -7.28 -1.39
C ALA A 256 21.17 -8.04 -0.06
N ALA A 257 20.27 -8.99 0.20
CA ALA A 257 20.31 -9.84 1.39
C ALA A 257 21.61 -10.66 1.45
N GLY A 258 22.04 -11.23 0.33
CA GLY A 258 23.29 -11.96 0.24
C GLY A 258 24.50 -11.06 0.58
N LYS A 259 24.54 -9.84 0.07
CA LYS A 259 25.59 -8.86 0.36
C LYS A 259 25.63 -8.44 1.83
N LEU A 260 24.48 -8.28 2.46
CA LEU A 260 24.39 -7.95 3.88
C LEU A 260 24.95 -9.09 4.76
N LEU A 261 24.62 -10.33 4.44
CA LEU A 261 25.18 -11.49 5.15
C LEU A 261 26.68 -11.66 4.93
N GLU A 262 27.17 -11.47 3.71
CA GLU A 262 28.62 -11.45 3.41
C GLU A 262 29.36 -10.37 4.22
N ALA A 263 28.71 -9.24 4.49
CA ALA A 263 29.25 -8.15 5.31
C ALA A 263 29.11 -8.39 6.82
N GLY A 264 28.56 -9.51 7.25
CA GLY A 264 28.49 -9.94 8.65
C GLY A 264 27.19 -9.61 9.38
N ALA A 265 26.12 -9.21 8.67
CA ALA A 265 24.80 -9.05 9.31
C ALA A 265 24.36 -10.36 9.97
N SER A 266 23.78 -10.27 11.16
CA SER A 266 23.33 -11.46 11.91
C SER A 266 22.05 -12.05 11.34
N LYS A 267 21.10 -11.20 10.93
CA LYS A 267 19.82 -11.57 10.31
C LYS A 267 19.45 -10.51 9.27
N VAL A 268 18.66 -10.90 8.28
CA VAL A 268 18.13 -10.00 7.26
C VAL A 268 16.63 -10.14 7.16
N TYR A 269 15.94 -9.01 7.31
CA TYR A 269 14.52 -8.84 7.03
C TYR A 269 14.36 -7.97 5.80
N ALA A 270 13.26 -8.14 5.07
CA ALA A 270 12.81 -7.19 4.06
C ALA A 270 11.39 -6.75 4.37
N ILE A 271 11.13 -5.45 4.31
CA ILE A 271 9.80 -4.88 4.55
C ILE A 271 9.48 -3.97 3.37
N LEU A 272 8.39 -4.28 2.67
CA LEU A 272 7.97 -3.60 1.45
C LEU A 272 6.46 -3.38 1.50
N THR A 273 6.01 -2.24 1.01
CA THR A 273 4.58 -1.94 1.04
C THR A 273 3.81 -2.84 0.07
N HIS A 274 4.28 -2.96 -1.17
CA HIS A 274 3.55 -3.67 -2.22
C HIS A 274 4.25 -4.97 -2.62
N GLY A 275 3.71 -6.09 -2.19
CA GLY A 275 4.18 -7.43 -2.56
C GLY A 275 3.57 -7.91 -3.88
N ILE A 276 4.15 -7.53 -5.01
CA ILE A 276 3.70 -7.96 -6.33
C ILE A 276 4.08 -9.42 -6.56
N PHE A 277 5.32 -9.79 -6.26
CA PHE A 277 5.86 -11.15 -6.32
C PHE A 277 5.61 -11.86 -7.65
N SER A 278 5.91 -11.20 -8.76
CA SER A 278 5.75 -11.79 -10.09
C SER A 278 6.93 -12.66 -10.51
N GLY A 279 6.68 -13.53 -11.48
CA GLY A 279 7.70 -14.39 -12.07
C GLY A 279 8.39 -15.28 -11.04
N PRO A 280 9.73 -15.27 -10.96
CA PRO A 280 10.51 -16.16 -10.07
C PRO A 280 10.60 -15.67 -8.61
N ALA A 281 9.81 -14.67 -8.19
CA ALA A 281 9.93 -14.02 -6.88
C ALA A 281 9.85 -15.00 -5.72
N ILE A 282 8.82 -15.85 -5.69
CA ILE A 282 8.59 -16.82 -4.61
C ILE A 282 9.75 -17.81 -4.50
N SER A 283 10.22 -18.35 -5.63
CA SER A 283 11.38 -19.26 -5.65
C SER A 283 12.64 -18.56 -5.13
N ARG A 284 12.88 -17.31 -5.53
CA ARG A 284 14.02 -16.53 -5.08
C ARG A 284 14.00 -16.28 -3.58
N ILE A 285 12.84 -15.91 -3.03
CA ILE A 285 12.67 -15.68 -1.58
C ILE A 285 12.86 -16.98 -0.80
N ASN A 286 12.28 -18.09 -1.26
CA ASN A 286 12.44 -19.40 -0.61
C ASN A 286 13.91 -19.82 -0.54
N ASN A 287 14.71 -19.50 -1.55
CA ASN A 287 16.14 -19.83 -1.61
C ASN A 287 17.04 -18.77 -0.98
N ALA A 288 16.51 -17.60 -0.64
CA ALA A 288 17.29 -16.53 0.01
C ALA A 288 17.31 -16.67 1.53
N CYS A 289 18.24 -15.98 2.17
CA CYS A 289 18.50 -16.06 3.59
C CYS A 289 17.71 -15.03 4.41
N PHE A 290 16.47 -14.72 4.03
CA PHE A 290 15.60 -13.85 4.82
C PHE A 290 15.04 -14.57 6.04
N GLU A 291 15.01 -13.89 7.19
CA GLU A 291 14.20 -14.31 8.34
C GLU A 291 12.70 -14.16 8.03
N ALA A 292 12.33 -13.02 7.45
CA ALA A 292 11.01 -12.76 6.95
C ALA A 292 11.04 -11.73 5.82
N VAL A 293 10.10 -11.84 4.90
CA VAL A 293 9.76 -10.81 3.92
C VAL A 293 8.37 -10.32 4.24
N VAL A 294 8.26 -9.08 4.66
CA VAL A 294 7.02 -8.48 5.19
C VAL A 294 6.47 -7.52 4.18
N VAL A 295 5.22 -7.70 3.82
CA VAL A 295 4.48 -6.83 2.90
C VAL A 295 3.15 -6.43 3.50
N THR A 296 2.48 -5.45 2.89
CA THR A 296 1.12 -5.09 3.30
C THR A 296 0.08 -5.81 2.44
N ASN A 297 -1.17 -5.72 2.85
CA ASN A 297 -2.29 -6.25 2.07
C ASN A 297 -2.87 -5.25 1.05
N THR A 298 -2.07 -4.32 0.57
CA THR A 298 -2.42 -3.50 -0.61
C THR A 298 -2.65 -4.36 -1.86
N ILE A 299 -2.04 -5.52 -1.90
CA ILE A 299 -2.19 -6.58 -2.89
C ILE A 299 -2.54 -7.87 -2.13
N PRO A 300 -3.43 -8.74 -2.65
CA PRO A 300 -3.74 -10.01 -2.02
C PRO A 300 -2.49 -10.88 -1.81
N GLN A 301 -2.29 -11.42 -0.62
CA GLN A 301 -1.10 -12.18 -0.24
C GLN A 301 -1.39 -13.65 0.12
N ASP A 302 -2.63 -14.08 0.15
CA ASP A 302 -3.00 -15.42 0.63
C ASP A 302 -2.26 -16.54 -0.10
N GLN A 303 -2.20 -16.47 -1.42
CA GLN A 303 -1.50 -17.48 -2.23
C GLN A 303 0.01 -17.42 -2.02
N HIS A 304 0.61 -16.23 -1.99
CA HIS A 304 2.05 -16.04 -1.76
C HIS A 304 2.48 -16.58 -0.39
N MET A 305 1.68 -16.36 0.64
CA MET A 305 1.97 -16.86 2.00
C MET A 305 1.87 -18.39 2.10
N LYS A 306 0.99 -19.03 1.32
CA LYS A 306 0.92 -20.49 1.22
C LYS A 306 2.16 -21.08 0.55
N GLU A 307 2.69 -20.43 -0.48
CA GLU A 307 3.84 -20.89 -1.26
C GLU A 307 5.18 -20.55 -0.61
N CYS A 308 5.21 -19.53 0.25
CA CYS A 308 6.41 -19.05 0.92
C CYS A 308 6.14 -18.71 2.39
N PRO A 309 6.56 -19.58 3.34
CA PRO A 309 6.34 -19.33 4.78
C PRO A 309 7.07 -18.12 5.34
N LYS A 310 8.07 -17.59 4.63
CA LYS A 310 8.81 -16.38 5.01
C LYS A 310 8.02 -15.10 4.81
N ILE A 311 6.99 -15.13 3.98
CA ILE A 311 6.15 -13.96 3.69
C ILE A 311 5.17 -13.75 4.84
N GLN A 312 5.18 -12.54 5.40
CA GLN A 312 4.24 -12.08 6.42
C GLN A 312 3.52 -10.83 5.90
N CYS A 313 2.30 -10.62 6.37
CA CYS A 313 1.44 -9.55 5.89
C CYS A 313 1.05 -8.59 7.02
N ILE A 314 1.21 -7.30 6.77
CA ILE A 314 0.70 -6.22 7.62
C ILE A 314 -0.66 -5.79 7.06
N ASP A 315 -1.69 -5.77 7.89
CA ASP A 315 -3.00 -5.26 7.52
C ASP A 315 -3.01 -3.73 7.55
N VAL A 316 -3.34 -3.10 6.44
CA VAL A 316 -3.47 -1.64 6.30
C VAL A 316 -4.91 -1.20 6.08
N SER A 317 -5.88 -2.10 6.22
CA SER A 317 -7.29 -1.79 6.03
C SER A 317 -7.78 -0.68 6.97
N MET A 318 -7.25 -0.62 8.22
CA MET A 318 -7.59 0.44 9.15
C MET A 318 -7.13 1.82 8.68
N ILE A 319 -6.01 1.91 8.00
CA ILE A 319 -5.50 3.19 7.47
C ILE A 319 -6.40 3.66 6.33
N LEU A 320 -6.78 2.77 5.43
CA LEU A 320 -7.70 3.08 4.33
C LEU A 320 -9.10 3.44 4.82
N ALA A 321 -9.63 2.70 5.78
CA ALA A 321 -10.93 2.99 6.39
C ALA A 321 -10.95 4.36 7.06
N GLU A 322 -9.92 4.69 7.83
CA GLU A 322 -9.82 5.98 8.49
C GLU A 322 -9.64 7.13 7.50
N ALA A 323 -8.90 6.91 6.40
CA ALA A 323 -8.79 7.89 5.32
C ALA A 323 -10.15 8.17 4.66
N ILE A 324 -10.94 7.15 4.41
CA ILE A 324 -12.31 7.28 3.88
C ILE A 324 -13.19 8.06 4.86
N ARG A 325 -13.18 7.70 6.14
CA ARG A 325 -13.96 8.38 7.18
C ARG A 325 -13.60 9.85 7.26
N ARG A 326 -12.31 10.18 7.34
CA ARG A 326 -11.82 11.56 7.43
C ARG A 326 -12.17 12.36 6.18
N THR A 327 -11.99 11.78 4.99
CA THR A 327 -12.36 12.42 3.73
C THR A 327 -13.85 12.75 3.70
N HIS A 328 -14.71 11.81 4.09
CA HIS A 328 -16.15 12.01 4.12
C HIS A 328 -16.56 13.12 5.10
N ASN A 329 -15.96 13.15 6.28
CA ASN A 329 -16.25 14.13 7.33
C ASN A 329 -15.53 15.47 7.15
N GLY A 330 -14.70 15.63 6.13
CA GLY A 330 -13.90 16.85 5.94
C GLY A 330 -12.79 17.02 6.98
N GLU A 331 -12.30 15.92 7.56
CA GLU A 331 -11.21 15.93 8.52
C GLU A 331 -9.85 15.74 7.80
N SER A 332 -8.79 16.31 8.37
CA SER A 332 -7.44 16.15 7.81
C SER A 332 -6.95 14.70 7.88
N VAL A 333 -6.39 14.21 6.77
CA VAL A 333 -5.75 12.89 6.70
C VAL A 333 -4.29 12.91 7.18
N SER A 334 -3.73 14.08 7.48
CA SER A 334 -2.31 14.22 7.89
C SER A 334 -1.96 13.42 9.14
N TYR A 335 -2.93 13.18 10.01
CA TYR A 335 -2.76 12.34 11.19
C TYR A 335 -2.26 10.93 10.83
N LEU A 336 -2.73 10.39 9.70
CA LEU A 336 -2.39 9.05 9.22
C LEU A 336 -0.95 8.94 8.69
N PHE A 337 -0.28 10.06 8.43
CA PHE A 337 1.11 10.04 7.97
C PHE A 337 2.09 9.67 9.10
N SER A 338 1.67 9.76 10.34
CA SER A 338 2.51 9.51 11.52
C SER A 338 1.91 8.56 12.54
N HIS A 339 0.64 8.19 12.43
CA HIS A 339 -0.07 7.38 13.42
C HIS A 339 -0.83 6.24 12.76
N VAL A 340 -0.82 5.08 13.43
CA VAL A 340 -1.72 3.97 13.09
C VAL A 340 -3.06 4.24 13.80
N PRO A 341 -4.19 4.18 13.10
CA PRO A 341 -5.51 4.23 13.75
C PRO A 341 -5.68 3.05 14.72
N MET A 342 -6.28 3.32 15.86
CA MET A 342 -6.61 2.29 16.85
C MET A 342 -7.87 1.53 16.46
#